data_551c3cb0a9edf48f2e7410f9d432a6f6
#
_entry.id   551c3cb0a9edf48f2e7410f9d432a6f6
#
_cell.length_a   1.000
_cell.length_b   1.000
_cell.length_c   1.000
_cell.angle_alpha   90.00
_cell.angle_beta   90.00
_cell.angle_gamma   90.00
#
_symmetry.space_group_name_H-M   'P 1'
#
loop_
_entity.id
_entity.type
_entity.pdbx_description
1 polymer ?
#
loop_
_entity_poly.entity_id
_entity_poly.type
_entity_poly.pdbx_seq_one_letter_code
_entity_poly.pdbx_strand_id
1 'polypeptide(L)'
;RLLDPALREIGQTRVGWCVGSQFVYSQHRKVCRTVGVSEEKIDAIDAWETSECFSEVERAVLAYTDALSIQHGRVPDGLFSALQAHLSDEEILELTYIVCTYAMHGVMSRALRLEYDADPPALVEQPGDGESLSDEHTRRELRLALRLVEGEAKGDSDQA
;
A
#
# COMPACT_ATOMS: atom_id res chain seq x y z
N ARG A 1 14.28 -8.72 -1.66
CA ARG A 1 13.25 -8.08 -2.49
C ARG A 1 13.83 -7.89 -3.88
N LEU A 2 13.08 -8.29 -4.91
CA LEU A 2 13.51 -8.28 -6.30
C LEU A 2 12.89 -7.11 -7.07
N LEU A 3 11.63 -6.78 -6.77
CA LEU A 3 10.90 -5.70 -7.42
C LEU A 3 11.54 -4.34 -7.13
N ASP A 4 11.67 -3.53 -8.19
CA ASP A 4 12.12 -2.14 -8.09
C ASP A 4 11.37 -1.37 -6.99
N PRO A 5 12.07 -0.65 -6.10
CA PRO A 5 11.43 0.07 -5.00
C PRO A 5 10.41 1.11 -5.44
N ALA A 6 10.63 1.82 -6.55
CA ALA A 6 9.69 2.82 -7.03
C ALA A 6 8.40 2.17 -7.56
N LEU A 7 8.51 1.08 -8.33
CA LEU A 7 7.34 0.32 -8.80
C LEU A 7 6.53 -0.24 -7.63
N ARG A 8 7.21 -0.75 -6.62
CA ARG A 8 6.58 -1.25 -5.40
C ARG A 8 5.78 -0.16 -4.69
N GLU A 9 6.38 1.00 -4.46
CA GLU A 9 5.73 2.08 -3.72
C GLU A 9 4.59 2.71 -4.53
N ILE A 10 4.70 2.78 -5.86
CA ILE A 10 3.59 3.18 -6.74
C ILE A 10 2.39 2.23 -6.56
N GLY A 11 2.62 0.92 -6.58
CA GLY A 11 1.57 -0.08 -6.35
C GLY A 11 0.96 0.04 -4.94
N GLN A 12 1.78 0.21 -3.89
CA GLN A 12 1.31 0.36 -2.52
C GLN A 12 0.51 1.66 -2.31
N THR A 13 0.92 2.76 -2.93
CA THR A 13 0.17 4.01 -2.91
C THR A 13 -1.17 3.84 -3.62
N ARG A 14 -1.18 3.23 -4.80
CA ARG A 14 -2.42 3.00 -5.56
C ARG A 14 -3.40 2.10 -4.81
N VAL A 15 -2.94 1.00 -4.20
CA VAL A 15 -3.85 0.13 -3.44
C VAL A 15 -4.45 0.86 -2.24
N GLY A 16 -3.69 1.73 -1.56
CA GLY A 16 -4.22 2.58 -0.48
C GLY A 16 -5.39 3.43 -0.96
N TRP A 17 -5.25 4.05 -2.14
CA TRP A 17 -6.33 4.80 -2.76
C TRP A 17 -7.53 3.91 -3.14
N CYS A 18 -7.29 2.77 -3.80
CA CYS A 18 -8.33 1.85 -4.24
C CYS A 18 -9.22 1.34 -3.11
N VAL A 19 -8.64 1.00 -1.96
CA VAL A 19 -9.38 0.51 -0.80
C VAL A 19 -9.89 1.64 0.10
N GLY A 20 -9.58 2.91 -0.24
CA GLY A 20 -10.00 4.10 0.50
C GLY A 20 -9.30 4.24 1.85
N SER A 21 -8.11 3.67 2.04
CA SER A 21 -7.32 3.82 3.25
C SER A 21 -6.45 5.06 3.18
N GLN A 22 -6.87 6.13 3.85
CA GLN A 22 -6.10 7.37 3.95
C GLN A 22 -4.73 7.12 4.61
N PHE A 23 -4.68 6.24 5.60
CA PHE A 23 -3.45 5.88 6.28
C PHE A 23 -2.44 5.25 5.31
N VAL A 24 -2.81 4.16 4.63
CA VAL A 24 -1.93 3.48 3.65
C VAL A 24 -1.51 4.46 2.55
N TYR A 25 -2.48 5.18 1.96
CA TYR A 25 -2.23 6.12 0.89
C TYR A 25 -1.22 7.20 1.28
N SER A 26 -1.44 7.88 2.42
CA SER A 26 -0.57 8.98 2.86
C SER A 26 0.84 8.51 3.24
N GLN A 27 0.98 7.33 3.86
CA GLN A 27 2.28 6.80 4.24
C GLN A 27 3.11 6.44 3.00
N HIS A 28 2.51 5.74 2.02
CA HIS A 28 3.24 5.33 0.83
C HIS A 28 3.55 6.49 -0.13
N ARG A 29 2.77 7.55 -0.17
CA ARG A 29 3.16 8.81 -0.84
C ARG A 29 4.47 9.38 -0.31
N LYS A 30 4.71 9.28 0.99
CA LYS A 30 5.98 9.73 1.59
C LYS A 30 7.14 8.83 1.17
N VAL A 31 6.92 7.51 1.20
CA VAL A 31 7.96 6.56 0.79
C VAL A 31 8.26 6.67 -0.70
N CYS A 32 7.27 6.96 -1.56
CA CYS A 32 7.51 7.26 -2.98
C CYS A 32 8.57 8.34 -3.17
N ARG A 33 8.54 9.42 -2.38
CA ARG A 33 9.57 10.49 -2.45
C ARG A 33 10.94 9.96 -2.10
N THR A 34 11.07 9.10 -1.10
CA THR A 34 12.36 8.57 -0.64
C THR A 34 12.98 7.60 -1.66
N VAL A 35 12.17 6.96 -2.49
CA VAL A 35 12.64 6.07 -3.56
C VAL A 35 12.75 6.76 -4.93
N GLY A 36 12.56 8.09 -4.97
CA GLY A 36 12.81 8.90 -6.17
C GLY A 36 11.65 9.00 -7.15
N VAL A 37 10.42 8.64 -6.77
CA VAL A 37 9.23 8.92 -7.57
C VAL A 37 8.97 10.43 -7.58
N SER A 38 8.76 11.03 -8.75
CA SER A 38 8.52 12.47 -8.88
C SER A 38 7.18 12.89 -8.28
N GLU A 39 7.10 14.14 -7.80
CA GLU A 39 5.83 14.69 -7.26
C GLU A 39 4.70 14.65 -8.29
N GLU A 40 5.01 14.92 -9.56
CA GLU A 40 4.04 14.80 -10.66
C GLU A 40 3.39 13.42 -10.72
N LYS A 41 4.19 12.35 -10.60
CA LYS A 41 3.68 10.98 -10.57
C LYS A 41 2.91 10.69 -9.30
N ILE A 42 3.42 11.11 -8.14
CA ILE A 42 2.77 10.90 -6.84
C ILE A 42 1.37 11.54 -6.82
N ASP A 43 1.24 12.74 -7.37
CA ASP A 43 -0.03 13.45 -7.44
C ASP A 43 -0.98 12.87 -8.48
N ALA A 44 -0.47 12.18 -9.49
CA ALA A 44 -1.26 11.59 -10.56
C ALA A 44 -1.70 10.13 -10.26
N ILE A 45 -1.25 9.49 -9.19
CA ILE A 45 -1.56 8.07 -8.90
C ILE A 45 -3.07 7.81 -8.77
N ASP A 46 -3.83 8.75 -8.25
CA ASP A 46 -5.29 8.62 -8.06
C ASP A 46 -6.09 8.64 -9.37
N ALA A 47 -5.56 9.32 -10.40
CA ALA A 47 -6.15 9.43 -11.74
C ALA A 47 -5.15 9.04 -12.83
N TRP A 48 -4.35 8.02 -12.58
CA TRP A 48 -3.23 7.61 -13.42
C TRP A 48 -3.61 7.32 -14.88
N GLU A 49 -4.82 6.87 -15.12
CA GLU A 49 -5.32 6.51 -16.45
C GLU A 49 -5.29 7.69 -17.43
N THR A 50 -5.51 8.90 -16.91
CA THR A 50 -5.58 10.14 -17.69
C THR A 50 -4.25 10.90 -17.71
N SER A 51 -3.23 10.43 -17.00
CA SER A 51 -1.92 11.06 -16.93
C SER A 51 -0.93 10.41 -17.90
N GLU A 52 -0.08 11.23 -18.52
CA GLU A 52 0.98 10.78 -19.43
C GLU A 52 2.36 10.64 -18.75
N CYS A 53 2.47 10.98 -17.46
CA CYS A 53 3.76 10.98 -16.76
C CYS A 53 4.32 9.58 -16.45
N PHE A 54 3.51 8.52 -16.51
CA PHE A 54 3.89 7.16 -16.20
C PHE A 54 4.49 6.42 -17.41
N SER A 55 5.59 5.70 -17.17
CA SER A 55 6.16 4.77 -18.13
C SER A 55 5.25 3.56 -18.38
N GLU A 56 5.54 2.76 -19.40
CA GLU A 56 4.76 1.56 -19.72
C GLU A 56 4.72 0.56 -18.56
N VAL A 57 5.85 0.32 -17.91
CA VAL A 57 5.90 -0.59 -16.77
C VAL A 57 5.13 -0.05 -15.56
N GLU A 58 5.22 1.25 -15.28
CA GLU A 58 4.46 1.88 -14.19
C GLU A 58 2.96 1.81 -14.45
N ARG A 59 2.53 2.04 -15.69
CA ARG A 59 1.13 1.88 -16.09
C ARG A 59 0.65 0.44 -15.96
N ALA A 60 1.48 -0.53 -16.32
CA ALA A 60 1.15 -1.95 -16.14
C ALA A 60 1.00 -2.31 -14.65
N VAL A 61 1.88 -1.80 -13.78
CA VAL A 61 1.81 -1.98 -12.32
C VAL A 61 0.54 -1.35 -11.74
N LEU A 62 0.19 -0.12 -12.16
CA LEU A 62 -1.02 0.58 -11.70
C LEU A 62 -2.29 -0.16 -12.14
N ALA A 63 -2.37 -0.57 -13.42
CA ALA A 63 -3.50 -1.34 -13.94
C ALA A 63 -3.64 -2.70 -13.25
N TYR A 64 -2.52 -3.37 -12.97
CA TYR A 64 -2.51 -4.63 -12.23
C TYR A 64 -2.97 -4.45 -10.79
N THR A 65 -2.55 -3.38 -10.14
CA THR A 65 -3.00 -3.02 -8.79
C THR A 65 -4.51 -2.80 -8.75
N ASP A 66 -5.08 -2.12 -9.74
CA ASP A 66 -6.53 -1.94 -9.88
C ASP A 66 -7.25 -3.27 -10.09
N ALA A 67 -6.72 -4.14 -10.96
CA ALA A 67 -7.29 -5.47 -11.18
C ALA A 67 -7.31 -6.32 -9.91
N LEU A 68 -6.26 -6.26 -9.09
CA LEU A 68 -6.20 -6.96 -7.81
C LEU A 68 -7.16 -6.37 -6.77
N SER A 69 -7.18 -5.03 -6.65
CA SER A 69 -7.84 -4.32 -5.54
C SER A 69 -9.32 -4.06 -5.82
N ILE A 70 -9.67 -3.61 -7.03
CA ILE A 70 -11.03 -3.21 -7.41
C ILE A 70 -11.80 -4.37 -8.04
N GLN A 71 -11.10 -5.17 -8.87
CA GLN A 71 -11.72 -6.27 -9.61
C GLN A 71 -11.53 -7.64 -8.93
N HIS A 72 -11.00 -7.66 -7.71
CA HIS A 72 -10.83 -8.87 -6.91
C HIS A 72 -10.01 -9.95 -7.60
N GLY A 73 -8.89 -9.56 -8.24
CA GLY A 73 -7.96 -10.47 -8.89
C GLY A 73 -8.38 -10.94 -10.29
N ARG A 74 -9.39 -10.33 -10.91
CA ARG A 74 -9.73 -10.60 -12.31
C ARG A 74 -8.78 -9.85 -13.22
N VAL A 75 -7.66 -10.48 -13.52
CA VAL A 75 -6.61 -9.92 -14.37
C VAL A 75 -6.82 -10.41 -15.81
N PRO A 76 -7.07 -9.52 -16.78
CA PRO A 76 -7.14 -9.91 -18.20
C PRO A 76 -5.78 -10.42 -18.71
N ASP A 77 -5.80 -11.41 -19.61
CA ASP A 77 -4.58 -12.01 -20.19
C ASP A 77 -3.66 -10.95 -20.83
N GLY A 78 -4.22 -9.96 -21.51
CA GLY A 78 -3.44 -8.86 -22.12
C GLY A 78 -2.70 -7.99 -21.08
N LEU A 79 -3.30 -7.75 -19.93
CA LEU A 79 -2.65 -7.04 -18.82
C LEU A 79 -1.53 -7.88 -18.20
N PHE A 80 -1.78 -9.18 -17.98
CA PHE A 80 -0.75 -10.07 -17.45
C PHE A 80 0.44 -10.17 -18.41
N SER A 81 0.18 -10.29 -19.72
CA SER A 81 1.23 -10.27 -20.74
C SER A 81 2.02 -8.94 -20.76
N ALA A 82 1.35 -7.81 -20.54
CA ALA A 82 2.02 -6.52 -20.45
C ALA A 82 2.96 -6.43 -19.21
N LEU A 83 2.59 -7.03 -18.09
CA LEU A 83 3.49 -7.15 -16.94
C LEU A 83 4.70 -8.02 -17.26
N GLN A 84 4.49 -9.20 -17.86
CA GLN A 84 5.56 -10.12 -18.21
C GLN A 84 6.54 -9.56 -19.24
N ALA A 85 6.15 -8.56 -20.01
CA ALA A 85 7.06 -7.85 -20.91
C ALA A 85 8.12 -7.01 -20.18
N HIS A 86 7.90 -6.69 -18.90
CA HIS A 86 8.75 -5.79 -18.10
C HIS A 86 9.26 -6.40 -16.80
N LEU A 87 8.55 -7.35 -16.22
CA LEU A 87 8.83 -7.95 -14.91
C LEU A 87 9.00 -9.47 -15.04
N SER A 88 9.90 -10.02 -14.24
CA SER A 88 10.02 -11.48 -14.06
C SER A 88 8.82 -12.04 -13.28
N ASP A 89 8.64 -13.35 -13.34
CA ASP A 89 7.57 -14.03 -12.59
C ASP A 89 7.72 -13.84 -11.08
N GLU A 90 8.95 -13.76 -10.57
CA GLU A 90 9.23 -13.49 -9.17
C GLU A 90 8.87 -12.06 -8.77
N GLU A 91 9.14 -11.06 -9.62
CA GLU A 91 8.75 -9.67 -9.39
C GLU A 91 7.24 -9.50 -9.44
N ILE A 92 6.56 -10.17 -10.37
CA ILE A 92 5.09 -10.19 -10.43
C ILE A 92 4.50 -10.84 -9.17
N LEU A 93 5.10 -11.94 -8.69
CA LEU A 93 4.68 -12.60 -7.45
C LEU A 93 4.88 -11.66 -6.25
N GLU A 94 6.03 -10.98 -6.15
CA GLU A 94 6.30 -10.01 -5.09
C GLU A 94 5.29 -8.85 -5.13
N LEU A 95 5.01 -8.28 -6.31
CA LEU A 95 4.01 -7.23 -6.50
C LEU A 95 2.62 -7.68 -6.07
N THR A 96 2.21 -8.89 -6.49
CA THR A 96 0.91 -9.48 -6.13
C THR A 96 0.76 -9.61 -4.62
N TYR A 97 1.77 -10.19 -3.97
CA TYR A 97 1.78 -10.37 -2.52
C TYR A 97 1.67 -9.03 -1.78
N ILE A 98 2.46 -8.04 -2.20
CA ILE A 98 2.49 -6.71 -1.60
C ILE A 98 1.14 -6.02 -1.75
N VAL A 99 0.59 -5.95 -2.97
CA VAL A 99 -0.72 -5.31 -3.22
C VAL A 99 -1.82 -5.98 -2.40
N CYS A 100 -1.90 -7.30 -2.38
CA CYS A 100 -2.90 -8.03 -1.60
C CYS A 100 -2.74 -7.79 -0.09
N THR A 101 -1.50 -7.76 0.41
CA THR A 101 -1.22 -7.47 1.83
C THR A 101 -1.67 -6.07 2.20
N TYR A 102 -1.37 -5.07 1.39
CA TYR A 102 -1.79 -3.69 1.67
C TYR A 102 -3.28 -3.44 1.44
N ALA A 103 -3.93 -4.18 0.55
CA ALA A 103 -5.39 -4.19 0.47
C ALA A 103 -6.01 -4.69 1.79
N MET A 104 -5.48 -5.78 2.35
CA MET A 104 -5.89 -6.31 3.66
C MET A 104 -5.64 -5.27 4.76
N HIS A 105 -4.45 -4.67 4.84
CA HIS A 105 -4.13 -3.63 5.82
C HIS A 105 -5.07 -2.43 5.71
N GLY A 106 -5.39 -1.99 4.50
CA GLY A 106 -6.32 -0.90 4.26
C GLY A 106 -7.73 -1.21 4.76
N VAL A 107 -8.21 -2.43 4.53
CA VAL A 107 -9.51 -2.89 5.06
C VAL A 107 -9.49 -2.95 6.58
N MET A 108 -8.43 -3.51 7.18
CA MET A 108 -8.28 -3.60 8.63
C MET A 108 -8.21 -2.22 9.29
N SER A 109 -7.41 -1.29 8.76
CA SER A 109 -7.25 0.04 9.33
C SER A 109 -8.60 0.79 9.36
N ARG A 110 -9.39 0.67 8.31
CA ARG A 110 -10.72 1.27 8.25
C ARG A 110 -11.70 0.61 9.22
N ALA A 111 -11.74 -0.73 9.25
CA ALA A 111 -12.66 -1.49 10.11
C ALA A 111 -12.39 -1.19 11.59
N LEU A 112 -11.11 -1.10 11.98
CA LEU A 112 -10.68 -0.81 13.34
C LEU A 112 -10.61 0.69 13.66
N ARG A 113 -10.99 1.55 12.70
CA ARG A 113 -10.94 3.02 12.85
C ARG A 113 -9.55 3.54 13.26
N LEU A 114 -8.51 2.89 12.74
CA LEU A 114 -7.12 3.31 12.95
C LEU A 114 -6.73 4.49 12.04
N GLU A 115 -7.60 4.85 11.11
CA GLU A 115 -7.47 6.04 10.30
C GLU A 115 -7.80 7.27 11.16
N TYR A 116 -7.06 8.35 10.93
CA TYR A 116 -7.18 9.57 11.68
C TYR A 116 -8.64 10.04 11.76
N ASP A 117 -9.14 10.19 12.98
CA ASP A 117 -10.31 11.01 13.22
C ASP A 117 -10.08 12.43 12.66
N ALA A 118 -11.16 13.10 12.25
CA ALA A 118 -11.14 14.38 11.55
C ALA A 118 -10.50 15.56 12.31
N ASP A 119 -9.82 15.29 13.41
CA ASP A 119 -9.08 16.29 14.19
C ASP A 119 -7.57 16.11 13.93
N PRO A 120 -7.03 16.78 12.91
CA PRO A 120 -5.65 16.59 12.55
C PRO A 120 -4.75 17.53 13.33
N PRO A 121 -3.63 17.09 13.86
CA PRO A 121 -2.44 17.71 13.38
C PRO A 121 -2.17 17.13 12.00
N ALA A 122 -2.16 18.01 10.99
CA ALA A 122 -1.67 17.63 9.67
C ALA A 122 -0.46 16.73 9.86
N LEU A 123 -0.44 15.56 9.22
CA LEU A 123 0.72 14.67 9.26
C LEU A 123 1.93 15.51 8.87
N VAL A 124 2.67 15.96 9.87
CA VAL A 124 3.97 16.57 9.63
C VAL A 124 4.80 15.45 9.03
N GLU A 125 5.12 15.59 7.75
CA GLU A 125 6.02 14.66 7.07
C GLU A 125 7.31 14.63 7.88
N GLN A 126 7.50 13.57 8.64
CA GLN A 126 8.80 13.31 9.22
C GLN A 126 9.70 12.88 8.09
N PRO A 127 10.88 13.51 7.89
CA PRO A 127 11.85 12.99 6.95
C PRO A 127 12.16 11.55 7.34
N GLY A 128 11.73 10.60 6.50
CA GLY A 128 12.09 9.20 6.70
C GLY A 128 13.54 9.03 6.31
N ASP A 129 14.35 8.70 7.26
CA ASP A 129 15.61 8.03 7.01
C ASP A 129 15.29 6.65 6.46
N GLY A 130 15.56 6.48 5.17
CA GLY A 130 15.01 5.43 4.28
C GLY A 130 15.31 3.97 4.65
N GLU A 131 15.80 3.64 5.84
CA GLU A 131 16.10 2.25 6.25
C GLU A 131 15.22 1.71 7.36
N SER A 132 14.47 2.53 8.08
CA SER A 132 13.85 2.12 9.35
C SER A 132 12.34 1.90 9.31
N LEU A 133 11.61 2.47 8.36
CA LEU A 133 10.14 2.53 8.46
C LEU A 133 9.42 1.22 8.14
N SER A 134 9.94 0.38 7.25
CA SER A 134 9.22 -0.85 6.87
C SER A 134 9.20 -1.89 7.98
N ASP A 135 10.31 -2.10 8.67
CA ASP A 135 10.41 -3.14 9.70
C ASP A 135 9.88 -2.69 11.06
N GLU A 136 10.14 -1.47 11.46
CA GLU A 136 9.72 -0.95 12.76
C GLU A 136 8.24 -0.57 12.76
N HIS A 137 7.72 -0.03 11.66
CA HIS A 137 6.30 0.26 11.50
C HIS A 137 5.47 -1.03 11.49
N THR A 138 5.86 -2.02 10.72
CA THR A 138 5.22 -3.33 10.69
C THR A 138 5.27 -4.01 12.06
N ARG A 139 6.39 -3.92 12.78
CA ARG A 139 6.52 -4.45 14.13
C ARG A 139 5.67 -3.70 15.16
N ARG A 140 5.51 -2.39 15.00
CA ARG A 140 4.68 -1.56 15.88
C ARG A 140 3.19 -1.87 15.66
N GLU A 141 2.75 -1.99 14.42
CA GLU A 141 1.37 -2.38 14.10
C GLU A 141 1.04 -3.79 14.58
N LEU A 142 1.97 -4.73 14.37
CA LEU A 142 1.82 -6.09 14.88
C LEU A 142 1.72 -6.14 16.40
N ARG A 143 2.51 -5.33 17.12
CA ARG A 143 2.43 -5.22 18.59
C ARG A 143 1.15 -4.57 19.07
N LEU A 144 0.61 -3.59 18.33
CA LEU A 144 -0.68 -2.97 18.63
C LEU A 144 -1.82 -3.96 18.45
N ALA A 145 -1.81 -4.70 17.34
CA ALA A 145 -2.80 -5.75 17.07
C ALA A 145 -2.76 -6.87 18.12
N LEU A 146 -1.55 -7.32 18.51
CA LEU A 146 -1.39 -8.33 19.56
C LEU A 146 -1.89 -7.84 20.93
N ARG A 147 -1.66 -6.58 21.30
CA ARG A 147 -2.15 -6.00 22.56
C ARG A 147 -3.68 -5.89 22.61
N LEU A 148 -4.32 -5.63 21.48
CA LEU A 148 -5.79 -5.59 21.39
C LEU A 148 -6.36 -7.00 21.65
N VAL A 149 -5.79 -8.03 21.05
CA VAL A 149 -6.19 -9.43 21.23
C VAL A 149 -5.93 -9.90 22.69
N GLU A 150 -4.80 -9.51 23.29
CA GLU A 150 -4.47 -9.86 24.68
C GLU A 150 -5.30 -9.07 25.72
N GLY A 151 -5.74 -7.86 25.37
CA GLY A 151 -6.60 -7.02 26.22
C GLY A 151 -8.03 -7.56 26.33
N GLU A 152 -8.57 -8.09 25.25
CA GLU A 152 -9.89 -8.72 25.25
C GLU A 152 -9.90 -10.05 26.01
N ALA A 153 -8.79 -10.81 25.97
CA ALA A 153 -8.68 -12.08 26.70
C ALA A 153 -8.64 -11.91 28.24
N LYS A 154 -8.28 -10.72 28.75
CA LYS A 154 -8.27 -10.42 30.17
C LYS A 154 -9.57 -9.84 30.71
N GLY A 155 -10.43 -9.32 29.85
CA GLY A 155 -11.73 -8.76 30.26
C GLY A 155 -12.78 -9.79 30.59
N ASP A 156 -12.65 -11.02 30.10
CA ASP A 156 -13.65 -12.09 30.24
C ASP A 156 -13.40 -13.01 31.42
N SER A 157 -12.27 -12.88 32.11
CA SER A 157 -11.92 -13.75 33.22
C SER A 157 -12.25 -13.17 34.62
N ASP A 158 -12.72 -11.93 34.72
CA ASP A 158 -13.05 -11.27 35.98
C ASP A 158 -14.57 -11.18 36.29
N GLN A 159 -15.42 -11.87 35.50
CA GLN A 159 -16.87 -11.95 35.74
C GLN A 159 -17.37 -13.40 35.91
N ALA A 160 -16.61 -14.26 36.53
CA ALA A 160 -17.07 -15.58 36.94
C ALA A 160 -16.94 -15.80 38.45
#